data_e5ee848faac666729344cfbb82d4d77e
#
_entry.id   e5ee848faac666729344cfbb82d4d77e
#
_cell.length_a   1.000
_cell.length_b   1.000
_cell.length_c   1.000
_cell.angle_alpha   90.00
_cell.angle_beta   90.00
_cell.angle_gamma   90.00
#
_symmetry.space_group_name_H-M   'P 1'
#
loop_
_entity.id
_entity.type
_entity.pdbx_description
1 polymer ?
#
loop_
_entity_poly.entity_id
_entity_poly.type
_entity_poly.pdbx_seq_one_letter_code
_entity_poly.pdbx_strand_id
1 'polypeptide(L)'
;MAGNRAGDWRVRVTQPYLPPRERYDAYLDAIYERRWLTNGGPCEAELAEKLKARFEVDHLQLVSSGTSALQLALAALEIGGDVIVTPYSFAATRNAVIRQGCRPVYADIDPATFALDPEAIARAITPETQAILVTTAYGLPCDFDGIQAVADRHGIPTVYDHAHSTGSRYRGRAIPSFGDVGALSFHATKVFHTVEGGAVICRDAALEEKLRLMKANGIDGDTIPYAGFNAKMSEPHAAMGLAILPDLDRLIAERRRRTEIFVAELLDAPVRMPACEIGPKLEWNYAYNPVIFADGSTAMRVQDALARAGFESRRYFRPAFSEAGSDHGCPVAEDLAERVLCLPMSPFVEPAQIAQMCEIVRQSA
;
A
#
# COMPACT_ATOMS: atom_id res chain seq x y z
N MET A 1 13.49 26.20 5.30
CA MET A 1 13.41 25.57 3.98
C MET A 1 12.10 26.04 3.34
N ALA A 2 12.16 26.81 2.25
CA ALA A 2 10.96 27.21 1.51
C ALA A 2 10.47 25.98 0.74
N GLY A 3 9.41 25.33 1.26
CA GLY A 3 8.78 24.23 0.55
C GLY A 3 8.18 24.73 -0.74
N ASN A 4 8.57 24.15 -1.89
CA ASN A 4 7.85 24.34 -3.15
C ASN A 4 6.36 24.08 -2.89
N ARG A 5 5.52 25.07 -3.24
CA ARG A 5 4.07 24.90 -3.17
C ARG A 5 3.66 23.76 -4.12
N ALA A 6 2.60 23.05 -3.81
CA ALA A 6 2.11 21.88 -4.54
C ALA A 6 1.83 22.11 -6.06
N GLY A 7 2.16 23.27 -6.62
CA GLY A 7 1.99 23.66 -8.03
C GLY A 7 3.24 23.71 -8.89
N ASP A 8 4.44 23.69 -8.30
CA ASP A 8 5.67 24.08 -9.01
C ASP A 8 6.53 22.90 -9.52
N TRP A 9 6.08 21.65 -9.32
CA TRP A 9 6.84 20.48 -9.80
C TRP A 9 6.64 20.24 -11.29
N ARG A 10 7.75 20.14 -12.02
CA ARG A 10 7.78 19.74 -13.43
C ARG A 10 7.36 18.28 -13.60
N VAL A 11 7.79 17.42 -12.66
CA VAL A 11 7.40 16.00 -12.57
C VAL A 11 7.13 15.66 -11.11
N ARG A 12 5.95 15.12 -10.84
CA ARG A 12 5.55 14.68 -9.49
C ARG A 12 5.98 13.24 -9.24
N VAL A 13 6.25 12.90 -7.99
CA VAL A 13 6.61 11.55 -7.56
C VAL A 13 5.52 10.52 -7.93
N THR A 14 4.27 10.91 -7.83
CA THR A 14 3.11 10.13 -8.30
C THR A 14 2.15 11.04 -9.04
N GLN A 15 1.54 10.52 -10.10
CA GLN A 15 0.50 11.20 -10.86
C GLN A 15 -0.63 10.21 -11.15
N PRO A 16 -1.88 10.50 -10.72
CA PRO A 16 -3.01 9.61 -10.97
C PRO A 16 -3.29 9.47 -12.46
N TYR A 17 -3.62 8.28 -12.89
CA TYR A 17 -4.17 8.03 -14.20
C TYR A 17 -5.66 8.40 -14.19
N LEU A 18 -6.14 9.07 -15.21
CA LEU A 18 -7.56 9.30 -15.44
C LEU A 18 -8.01 8.47 -16.64
N PRO A 19 -9.10 7.71 -16.55
CA PRO A 19 -9.63 6.94 -17.66
C PRO A 19 -10.20 7.87 -18.75
N PRO A 20 -10.47 7.38 -19.97
CA PRO A 20 -11.26 8.12 -20.94
C PRO A 20 -12.55 8.64 -20.29
N ARG A 21 -12.82 9.94 -20.47
CA ARG A 21 -13.91 10.63 -19.78
C ARG A 21 -15.25 9.98 -20.05
N GLU A 22 -15.51 9.59 -21.30
CA GLU A 22 -16.76 8.98 -21.75
C GLU A 22 -17.05 7.66 -21.00
N ARG A 23 -15.99 6.91 -20.61
CA ARG A 23 -16.15 5.67 -19.84
C ARG A 23 -16.63 5.95 -18.41
N TYR A 24 -16.11 6.98 -17.79
CA TYR A 24 -16.52 7.40 -16.45
C TYR A 24 -17.90 8.06 -16.49
N ASP A 25 -18.15 8.94 -17.47
CA ASP A 25 -19.43 9.63 -17.66
C ASP A 25 -20.58 8.64 -17.86
N ALA A 26 -20.37 7.52 -18.59
CA ALA A 26 -21.39 6.48 -18.75
C ALA A 26 -21.84 5.84 -17.42
N TYR A 27 -20.91 5.64 -16.48
CA TYR A 27 -21.26 5.17 -15.13
C TYR A 27 -21.98 6.27 -14.32
N LEU A 28 -21.56 7.53 -14.46
CA LEU A 28 -22.23 8.64 -13.79
C LEU A 28 -23.67 8.81 -14.29
N ASP A 29 -23.92 8.76 -15.60
CA ASP A 29 -25.26 8.82 -16.18
C ASP A 29 -26.17 7.74 -15.58
N ALA A 30 -25.68 6.51 -15.50
CA ALA A 30 -26.43 5.41 -14.88
C ALA A 30 -26.68 5.62 -13.37
N ILE A 31 -25.75 6.24 -12.65
CA ILE A 31 -25.94 6.61 -11.23
C ILE A 31 -27.03 7.70 -11.10
N TYR A 32 -27.02 8.71 -11.99
CA TYR A 32 -28.03 9.78 -12.01
C TYR A 32 -29.42 9.25 -12.31
N GLU A 33 -29.56 8.34 -13.27
CA GLU A 33 -30.83 7.70 -13.61
C GLU A 33 -31.41 6.91 -12.43
N ARG A 34 -30.56 6.09 -11.77
CA ARG A 34 -30.97 5.28 -10.62
C ARG A 34 -31.17 6.08 -9.33
N ARG A 35 -30.54 7.24 -9.21
CA ARG A 35 -30.50 8.07 -7.98
C ARG A 35 -29.97 7.30 -6.76
N TRP A 36 -29.05 6.37 -6.97
CA TRP A 36 -28.43 5.55 -5.93
C TRP A 36 -26.96 5.93 -5.81
N LEU A 37 -26.56 6.58 -4.70
CA LEU A 37 -25.25 7.20 -4.55
C LEU A 37 -24.30 6.46 -3.60
N THR A 38 -24.84 5.60 -2.72
CA THR A 38 -24.06 4.90 -1.67
C THR A 38 -24.85 3.70 -1.12
N ASN A 39 -24.32 3.00 -0.10
CA ASN A 39 -24.95 1.86 0.57
C ASN A 39 -25.14 0.63 -0.33
N GLY A 40 -24.06 0.14 -0.93
CA GLY A 40 -24.06 -1.10 -1.70
C GLY A 40 -24.79 -1.01 -3.02
N GLY A 41 -24.56 0.05 -3.79
CA GLY A 41 -25.17 0.21 -5.10
C GLY A 41 -24.51 -0.66 -6.18
N PRO A 42 -25.05 -0.61 -7.41
CA PRO A 42 -24.61 -1.47 -8.51
C PRO A 42 -23.13 -1.32 -8.89
N CYS A 43 -22.58 -0.08 -8.86
CA CYS A 43 -21.16 0.12 -9.18
C CYS A 43 -20.26 -0.47 -8.09
N GLU A 44 -20.62 -0.31 -6.80
CA GLU A 44 -19.88 -0.93 -5.69
C GLU A 44 -19.89 -2.45 -5.82
N ALA A 45 -21.05 -3.05 -6.09
CA ALA A 45 -21.20 -4.50 -6.25
C ALA A 45 -20.40 -5.02 -7.46
N GLU A 46 -20.50 -4.38 -8.62
CA GLU A 46 -19.76 -4.77 -9.82
C GLU A 46 -18.25 -4.67 -9.61
N LEU A 47 -17.77 -3.60 -8.98
CA LEU A 47 -16.35 -3.43 -8.70
C LEU A 47 -15.85 -4.50 -7.74
N ALA A 48 -16.61 -4.83 -6.68
CA ALA A 48 -16.24 -5.87 -5.73
C ALA A 48 -16.05 -7.22 -6.43
N GLU A 49 -17.00 -7.64 -7.28
CA GLU A 49 -16.91 -8.91 -8.00
C GLU A 49 -15.72 -8.94 -8.99
N LYS A 50 -15.47 -7.85 -9.71
CA LYS A 50 -14.30 -7.76 -10.60
C LYS A 50 -12.97 -7.82 -9.84
N LEU A 51 -12.90 -7.22 -8.66
CA LEU A 51 -11.69 -7.27 -7.82
C LEU A 51 -11.52 -8.63 -7.13
N LYS A 52 -12.60 -9.29 -6.68
CA LYS A 52 -12.56 -10.69 -6.23
C LYS A 52 -11.96 -11.59 -7.28
N ALA A 53 -12.47 -11.52 -8.51
CA ALA A 53 -11.95 -12.29 -9.63
C ALA A 53 -10.47 -11.99 -9.93
N ARG A 54 -10.06 -10.71 -9.88
CA ARG A 54 -8.67 -10.31 -10.15
C ARG A 54 -7.69 -10.76 -9.08
N PHE A 55 -8.10 -10.74 -7.83
CA PHE A 55 -7.25 -11.17 -6.69
C PHE A 55 -7.39 -12.66 -6.40
N GLU A 56 -8.29 -13.37 -7.09
CA GLU A 56 -8.58 -14.79 -6.87
C GLU A 56 -8.97 -15.06 -5.41
N VAL A 57 -9.92 -14.26 -4.91
CA VAL A 57 -10.44 -14.34 -3.54
C VAL A 57 -11.97 -14.38 -3.54
N ASP A 58 -12.55 -15.08 -2.58
CA ASP A 58 -14.00 -15.22 -2.45
C ASP A 58 -14.63 -14.08 -1.63
N HIS A 59 -13.87 -13.50 -0.68
CA HIS A 59 -14.38 -12.57 0.33
C HIS A 59 -13.66 -11.24 0.28
N LEU A 60 -14.38 -10.17 -0.09
CA LEU A 60 -13.89 -8.81 -0.22
C LEU A 60 -14.98 -7.79 0.07
N GLN A 61 -14.69 -6.81 0.93
CA GLN A 61 -15.55 -5.65 1.17
C GLN A 61 -14.87 -4.36 0.72
N LEU A 62 -15.53 -3.59 -0.15
CA LEU A 62 -15.08 -2.25 -0.53
C LEU A 62 -15.35 -1.26 0.61
N VAL A 63 -14.39 -0.35 0.82
CA VAL A 63 -14.42 0.64 1.89
C VAL A 63 -13.96 2.02 1.40
N SER A 64 -14.17 3.04 2.23
CA SER A 64 -13.90 4.44 1.88
C SER A 64 -12.43 4.82 1.79
N SER A 65 -11.52 4.03 2.37
CA SER A 65 -10.07 4.29 2.35
C SER A 65 -9.26 3.08 2.83
N GLY A 66 -7.95 3.04 2.51
CA GLY A 66 -7.05 2.05 3.11
C GLY A 66 -6.93 2.17 4.62
N THR A 67 -7.05 3.37 5.17
CA THR A 67 -7.07 3.60 6.64
C THR A 67 -8.28 2.95 7.29
N SER A 68 -9.48 3.13 6.70
CA SER A 68 -10.68 2.45 7.19
C SER A 68 -10.61 0.93 7.01
N ALA A 69 -9.94 0.43 5.96
CA ALA A 69 -9.68 -0.98 5.77
C ALA A 69 -8.87 -1.58 6.93
N LEU A 70 -7.77 -0.94 7.33
CA LEU A 70 -6.94 -1.38 8.46
C LEU A 70 -7.69 -1.34 9.79
N GLN A 71 -8.45 -0.27 10.04
CA GLN A 71 -9.26 -0.14 11.26
C GLN A 71 -10.33 -1.23 11.35
N LEU A 72 -11.04 -1.49 10.25
CA LEU A 72 -12.04 -2.55 10.19
C LEU A 72 -11.43 -3.94 10.35
N ALA A 73 -10.25 -4.19 9.76
CA ALA A 73 -9.54 -5.46 9.89
C ALA A 73 -9.24 -5.79 11.36
N LEU A 74 -8.63 -4.84 12.09
CA LEU A 74 -8.29 -5.01 13.50
C LEU A 74 -9.56 -5.14 14.38
N ALA A 75 -10.57 -4.31 14.12
CA ALA A 75 -11.82 -4.34 14.87
C ALA A 75 -12.62 -5.63 14.64
N ALA A 76 -12.67 -6.13 13.39
CA ALA A 76 -13.39 -7.36 13.07
C ALA A 76 -12.73 -8.61 13.67
N LEU A 77 -11.42 -8.61 13.84
CA LEU A 77 -10.66 -9.62 14.54
C LEU A 77 -10.69 -9.46 16.08
N GLU A 78 -11.38 -8.42 16.59
CA GLU A 78 -11.53 -8.13 18.04
C GLU A 78 -10.18 -7.96 18.77
N ILE A 79 -9.18 -7.39 18.06
CA ILE A 79 -7.87 -7.17 18.62
C ILE A 79 -7.93 -6.06 19.68
N GLY A 80 -7.44 -6.35 20.89
CA GLY A 80 -7.45 -5.44 22.05
C GLY A 80 -6.14 -5.41 22.85
N GLY A 81 -5.12 -6.15 22.38
CA GLY A 81 -3.81 -6.23 23.02
C GLY A 81 -2.68 -5.60 22.17
N ASP A 82 -1.50 -6.20 22.25
CA ASP A 82 -0.34 -5.78 21.48
C ASP A 82 -0.44 -6.23 20.04
N VAL A 83 -0.04 -5.35 19.11
CA VAL A 83 0.07 -5.64 17.69
C VAL A 83 1.51 -5.43 17.24
N ILE A 84 2.16 -6.50 16.76
CA ILE A 84 3.49 -6.37 16.16
C ILE A 84 3.36 -5.67 14.82
N VAL A 85 4.12 -4.57 14.64
CA VAL A 85 4.11 -3.73 13.43
C VAL A 85 5.53 -3.37 13.00
N THR A 86 5.69 -3.01 11.74
CA THR A 86 6.94 -2.40 11.27
C THR A 86 6.96 -0.89 11.52
N PRO A 87 8.10 -0.30 11.90
CA PRO A 87 8.25 1.16 11.87
C PRO A 87 8.38 1.69 10.43
N TYR A 88 8.66 0.82 9.44
CA TYR A 88 8.84 1.17 8.04
C TYR A 88 7.53 1.05 7.27
N SER A 89 6.60 1.96 7.54
CA SER A 89 5.27 2.00 6.92
C SER A 89 4.70 3.42 6.88
N PHE A 90 3.57 3.59 6.22
CA PHE A 90 2.81 4.83 6.28
C PHE A 90 2.11 4.97 7.64
N ALA A 91 1.89 6.22 8.08
CA ALA A 91 1.29 6.52 9.38
C ALA A 91 -0.07 5.84 9.63
N ALA A 92 -0.81 5.51 8.56
CA ALA A 92 -2.10 4.84 8.67
C ALA A 92 -2.00 3.48 9.38
N THR A 93 -0.94 2.71 9.12
CA THR A 93 -0.70 1.39 9.72
C THR A 93 -0.59 1.49 11.24
N ARG A 94 0.33 2.33 11.74
CA ARG A 94 0.48 2.59 13.18
C ARG A 94 -0.80 3.17 13.79
N ASN A 95 -1.36 4.18 13.12
CA ASN A 95 -2.53 4.89 13.65
C ASN A 95 -3.77 3.99 13.73
N ALA A 96 -3.94 3.00 12.86
CA ALA A 96 -5.02 2.03 12.95
C ALA A 96 -4.92 1.22 14.25
N VAL A 97 -3.73 0.77 14.62
CA VAL A 97 -3.46 0.05 15.87
C VAL A 97 -3.82 0.92 17.09
N ILE A 98 -3.31 2.15 17.14
CA ILE A 98 -3.56 3.08 18.26
C ILE A 98 -5.05 3.43 18.38
N ARG A 99 -5.73 3.68 17.25
CA ARG A 99 -7.17 4.01 17.27
C ARG A 99 -8.04 2.83 17.69
N GLN A 100 -7.57 1.60 17.52
CA GLN A 100 -8.23 0.39 18.04
C GLN A 100 -8.06 0.24 19.57
N GLY A 101 -7.24 1.11 20.20
CA GLY A 101 -6.89 0.99 21.62
C GLY A 101 -5.77 -0.01 21.90
N CYS A 102 -5.12 -0.50 20.84
CA CYS A 102 -4.02 -1.45 20.90
C CYS A 102 -2.67 -0.74 21.06
N ARG A 103 -1.68 -1.47 21.57
CA ARG A 103 -0.30 -1.01 21.66
C ARG A 103 0.49 -1.53 20.46
N PRO A 104 1.12 -0.65 19.62
CA PRO A 104 2.05 -1.10 18.60
C PRO A 104 3.36 -1.56 19.25
N VAL A 105 3.80 -2.78 18.92
CA VAL A 105 5.11 -3.32 19.26
C VAL A 105 5.94 -3.38 17.98
N TYR A 106 7.06 -2.67 17.95
CA TYR A 106 7.85 -2.58 16.73
C TYR A 106 8.81 -3.76 16.60
N ALA A 107 8.83 -4.37 15.41
CA ALA A 107 9.82 -5.37 15.00
C ALA A 107 10.51 -4.89 13.73
N ASP A 108 11.79 -5.27 13.56
CA ASP A 108 12.61 -4.82 12.45
C ASP A 108 12.24 -5.54 11.14
N ILE A 109 12.78 -5.05 10.05
CA ILE A 109 12.48 -5.49 8.69
C ILE A 109 13.64 -6.26 8.06
N ASP A 110 13.33 -7.08 7.10
CA ASP A 110 14.29 -7.61 6.16
C ASP A 110 14.70 -6.53 5.14
N PRO A 111 16.01 -6.25 4.97
CA PRO A 111 16.48 -5.17 4.10
C PRO A 111 16.27 -5.42 2.60
N ALA A 112 15.97 -6.66 2.19
CA ALA A 112 15.69 -7.00 0.80
C ALA A 112 14.21 -6.80 0.45
N THR A 113 13.31 -7.10 1.38
CA THR A 113 11.85 -7.06 1.16
C THR A 113 11.17 -5.81 1.71
N PHE A 114 11.82 -5.08 2.64
CA PHE A 114 11.29 -3.93 3.38
C PHE A 114 10.07 -4.25 4.25
N ALA A 115 9.80 -5.52 4.46
CA ALA A 115 8.71 -6.02 5.30
C ALA A 115 9.26 -6.65 6.58
N LEU A 116 8.40 -6.90 7.54
CA LEU A 116 8.76 -7.54 8.81
C LEU A 116 9.59 -8.82 8.59
N ASP A 117 10.71 -8.93 9.32
CA ASP A 117 11.52 -10.14 9.39
C ASP A 117 10.86 -11.17 10.34
N PRO A 118 10.63 -12.43 9.89
CA PRO A 118 10.05 -13.47 10.75
C PRO A 118 10.80 -13.69 12.06
N GLU A 119 12.14 -13.59 12.05
CA GLU A 119 12.93 -13.72 13.27
C GLU A 119 12.75 -12.54 14.22
N ALA A 120 12.62 -11.32 13.67
CA ALA A 120 12.32 -10.13 14.48
C ALA A 120 10.90 -10.22 15.06
N ILE A 121 9.92 -10.71 14.31
CA ILE A 121 8.58 -11.00 14.82
C ILE A 121 8.66 -11.99 15.99
N ALA A 122 9.35 -13.12 15.82
CA ALA A 122 9.46 -14.16 16.85
C ALA A 122 10.09 -13.65 18.15
N ARG A 123 11.05 -12.72 18.05
CA ARG A 123 11.66 -12.07 19.24
C ARG A 123 10.73 -11.07 19.93
N ALA A 124 9.79 -10.47 19.18
CA ALA A 124 8.87 -9.45 19.71
C ALA A 124 7.57 -10.02 20.30
N ILE A 125 7.28 -11.31 20.09
CA ILE A 125 6.07 -11.94 20.62
C ILE A 125 6.13 -12.04 22.15
N THR A 126 5.03 -11.64 22.78
CA THR A 126 4.77 -11.76 24.22
C THR A 126 3.39 -12.39 24.43
N PRO A 127 3.02 -12.77 25.67
CA PRO A 127 1.67 -13.25 25.97
C PRO A 127 0.55 -12.24 25.65
N GLU A 128 0.87 -10.95 25.57
CA GLU A 128 -0.06 -9.86 25.24
C GLU A 128 -0.23 -9.66 23.74
N THR A 129 0.60 -10.30 22.91
CA THR A 129 0.54 -10.17 21.44
C THR A 129 -0.71 -10.82 20.88
N GLN A 130 -1.53 -10.05 20.15
CA GLN A 130 -2.79 -10.51 19.59
C GLN A 130 -2.86 -10.47 18.05
N ALA A 131 -1.95 -9.78 17.38
CA ALA A 131 -1.87 -9.78 15.92
C ALA A 131 -0.47 -9.40 15.42
N ILE A 132 -0.17 -9.80 14.17
CA ILE A 132 0.97 -9.34 13.41
C ILE A 132 0.43 -8.51 12.23
N LEU A 133 0.80 -7.23 12.15
CA LEU A 133 0.40 -6.33 11.05
C LEU A 133 1.60 -6.03 10.16
N VAL A 134 1.63 -6.69 9.01
CA VAL A 134 2.72 -6.65 8.03
C VAL A 134 2.41 -5.64 6.95
N THR A 135 3.39 -4.83 6.55
CA THR A 135 3.27 -3.95 5.36
C THR A 135 4.05 -4.53 4.19
N THR A 136 3.40 -4.74 3.04
CA THR A 136 4.06 -5.10 1.78
C THR A 136 4.51 -3.82 1.06
N ALA A 137 5.61 -3.24 1.56
CA ALA A 137 6.12 -1.96 1.06
C ALA A 137 6.42 -2.03 -0.45
N TYR A 138 6.09 -0.97 -1.17
CA TYR A 138 6.28 -0.82 -2.62
C TYR A 138 5.58 -1.88 -3.49
N GLY A 139 4.75 -2.75 -2.92
CA GLY A 139 4.14 -3.88 -3.63
C GLY A 139 5.09 -5.06 -3.82
N LEU A 140 6.18 -5.10 -3.06
CA LEU A 140 7.12 -6.23 -3.01
C LEU A 140 6.57 -7.34 -2.10
N PRO A 141 6.94 -8.62 -2.34
CA PRO A 141 6.60 -9.72 -1.45
C PRO A 141 7.44 -9.64 -0.17
N CYS A 142 6.96 -10.27 0.88
CA CYS A 142 7.73 -10.61 2.07
C CYS A 142 7.92 -12.14 2.16
N ASP A 143 8.54 -12.60 3.23
CA ASP A 143 8.55 -14.02 3.57
C ASP A 143 7.20 -14.43 4.18
N PHE A 144 6.18 -14.57 3.31
CA PHE A 144 4.82 -14.95 3.73
C PHE A 144 4.80 -16.27 4.49
N ASP A 145 5.60 -17.25 4.05
CA ASP A 145 5.64 -18.59 4.66
C ASP A 145 6.27 -18.53 6.06
N GLY A 146 7.38 -17.80 6.22
CA GLY A 146 8.04 -17.59 7.50
C GLY A 146 7.18 -16.83 8.51
N ILE A 147 6.53 -15.75 8.06
CA ILE A 147 5.61 -14.96 8.90
C ILE A 147 4.42 -15.82 9.34
N GLN A 148 3.81 -16.57 8.40
CA GLN A 148 2.68 -17.45 8.72
C GLN A 148 3.09 -18.55 9.70
N ALA A 149 4.27 -19.16 9.53
CA ALA A 149 4.77 -20.18 10.45
C ALA A 149 4.97 -19.66 11.88
N VAL A 150 5.37 -18.39 12.03
CA VAL A 150 5.44 -17.74 13.35
C VAL A 150 4.04 -17.51 13.90
N ALA A 151 3.13 -16.97 13.12
CA ALA A 151 1.74 -16.71 13.51
C ALA A 151 1.02 -18.00 13.96
N ASP A 152 1.12 -19.07 13.16
CA ASP A 152 0.50 -20.36 13.45
C ASP A 152 1.01 -21.01 14.75
N ARG A 153 2.33 -20.91 15.01
CA ARG A 153 2.95 -21.43 16.23
C ARG A 153 2.38 -20.80 17.50
N HIS A 154 1.98 -19.53 17.40
CA HIS A 154 1.45 -18.77 18.53
C HIS A 154 -0.08 -18.60 18.49
N GLY A 155 -0.75 -19.08 17.45
CA GLY A 155 -2.21 -18.99 17.30
C GLY A 155 -2.71 -17.55 17.16
N ILE A 156 -1.91 -16.63 16.57
CA ILE A 156 -2.25 -15.23 16.39
C ILE A 156 -2.48 -14.91 14.89
N PRO A 157 -3.50 -14.07 14.57
CA PRO A 157 -3.81 -13.74 13.19
C PRO A 157 -2.77 -12.81 12.55
N THR A 158 -2.67 -12.93 11.22
CA THR A 158 -1.90 -12.03 10.37
C THR A 158 -2.82 -11.03 9.66
N VAL A 159 -2.51 -9.75 9.80
CA VAL A 159 -3.12 -8.66 9.05
C VAL A 159 -2.09 -8.08 8.10
N TYR A 160 -2.45 -7.85 6.84
CA TYR A 160 -1.52 -7.27 5.89
C TYR A 160 -2.00 -5.90 5.41
N ASP A 161 -1.12 -4.91 5.51
CA ASP A 161 -1.25 -3.64 4.80
C ASP A 161 -0.71 -3.83 3.37
N HIS A 162 -1.62 -4.16 2.48
CA HIS A 162 -1.38 -4.33 1.04
C HIS A 162 -1.63 -3.05 0.23
N ALA A 163 -1.56 -1.87 0.86
CA ALA A 163 -1.87 -0.59 0.21
C ALA A 163 -1.06 -0.30 -1.06
N HIS A 164 0.05 -1.00 -1.29
CA HIS A 164 0.91 -0.85 -2.46
C HIS A 164 0.84 -2.04 -3.44
N SER A 165 0.05 -3.07 -3.16
CA SER A 165 0.22 -4.39 -3.80
C SER A 165 -0.82 -4.71 -4.88
N THR A 166 -1.74 -3.80 -5.20
CA THR A 166 -2.72 -4.02 -6.28
C THR A 166 -1.99 -4.28 -7.59
N GLY A 167 -2.23 -5.47 -8.17
CA GLY A 167 -1.62 -5.91 -9.42
C GLY A 167 -0.29 -6.65 -9.28
N SER A 168 0.32 -6.72 -8.08
CA SER A 168 1.48 -7.58 -7.84
C SER A 168 1.07 -9.03 -7.57
N ARG A 169 1.87 -9.99 -8.08
CA ARG A 169 1.70 -11.43 -7.84
C ARG A 169 3.02 -12.05 -7.39
N TYR A 170 2.95 -13.01 -6.50
CA TYR A 170 4.10 -13.75 -6.02
C TYR A 170 3.84 -15.24 -6.09
N ARG A 171 4.74 -15.99 -6.77
CA ARG A 171 4.57 -17.43 -7.04
C ARG A 171 3.21 -17.73 -7.71
N GLY A 172 2.78 -16.88 -8.64
CA GLY A 172 1.52 -17.02 -9.37
C GLY A 172 0.26 -16.63 -8.58
N ARG A 173 0.36 -16.25 -7.30
CA ARG A 173 -0.74 -15.84 -6.44
C ARG A 173 -0.77 -14.32 -6.27
N ALA A 174 -1.93 -13.69 -6.29
CA ALA A 174 -2.05 -12.25 -6.04
C ALA A 174 -1.57 -11.90 -4.63
N ILE A 175 -0.66 -10.89 -4.49
CA ILE A 175 -0.15 -10.51 -3.16
C ILE A 175 -1.28 -10.12 -2.20
N PRO A 176 -2.34 -9.40 -2.61
CA PRO A 176 -3.46 -9.06 -1.72
C PRO A 176 -4.21 -10.25 -1.10
N SER A 177 -4.03 -11.47 -1.60
CA SER A 177 -4.70 -12.67 -1.07
C SER A 177 -3.93 -13.38 0.05
N PHE A 178 -2.73 -12.89 0.43
CA PHE A 178 -1.97 -13.43 1.55
C PHE A 178 -2.46 -12.88 2.90
N GLY A 179 -2.33 -13.69 3.95
CA GLY A 179 -2.73 -13.37 5.32
C GLY A 179 -4.17 -13.77 5.66
N ASP A 180 -4.55 -13.61 6.93
CA ASP A 180 -5.91 -13.84 7.40
C ASP A 180 -6.83 -12.69 6.99
N VAL A 181 -6.31 -11.45 7.02
CA VAL A 181 -7.00 -10.24 6.55
C VAL A 181 -6.00 -9.34 5.80
N GLY A 182 -6.39 -8.90 4.61
CA GLY A 182 -5.64 -7.94 3.79
C GLY A 182 -6.37 -6.61 3.66
N ALA A 183 -5.67 -5.50 3.90
CA ALA A 183 -6.19 -4.14 3.71
C ALA A 183 -5.56 -3.49 2.46
N LEU A 184 -6.38 -2.99 1.55
CA LEU A 184 -5.98 -2.34 0.31
C LEU A 184 -6.31 -0.86 0.33
N SER A 185 -5.51 -0.06 -0.35
CA SER A 185 -5.77 1.36 -0.58
C SER A 185 -5.96 1.64 -2.06
N PHE A 186 -7.05 2.32 -2.38
CA PHE A 186 -7.36 2.81 -3.72
C PHE A 186 -7.35 4.34 -3.76
N HIS A 187 -6.48 4.96 -2.95
CA HIS A 187 -6.21 6.39 -3.00
C HIS A 187 -5.66 6.81 -4.37
N ALA A 188 -5.91 8.03 -4.82
CA ALA A 188 -5.53 8.55 -6.14
C ALA A 188 -4.04 8.38 -6.51
N THR A 189 -3.13 8.25 -5.56
CA THR A 189 -1.70 8.03 -5.80
C THR A 189 -1.33 6.58 -6.13
N LYS A 190 -2.25 5.62 -5.95
CA LYS A 190 -2.00 4.21 -6.19
C LYS A 190 -2.07 3.85 -7.67
N VAL A 191 -1.52 2.68 -8.04
CA VAL A 191 -1.55 2.17 -9.44
C VAL A 191 -2.98 1.98 -9.94
N PHE A 192 -3.84 1.46 -9.08
CA PHE A 192 -5.29 1.41 -9.22
C PHE A 192 -5.94 2.29 -8.16
N HIS A 193 -6.90 3.11 -8.53
CA HIS A 193 -7.55 4.00 -7.58
C HIS A 193 -9.04 4.20 -7.86
N THR A 194 -9.75 4.64 -6.84
CA THR A 194 -11.15 5.07 -6.89
C THR A 194 -11.30 6.53 -6.45
N VAL A 195 -10.27 7.38 -6.70
CA VAL A 195 -10.06 8.71 -6.10
C VAL A 195 -9.71 8.56 -4.62
N GLU A 196 -10.68 8.21 -3.81
CA GLU A 196 -10.56 7.69 -2.45
C GLU A 196 -11.25 6.33 -2.38
N GLY A 197 -10.67 5.38 -1.63
CA GLY A 197 -11.22 4.05 -1.44
C GLY A 197 -10.21 3.05 -0.89
N GLY A 198 -10.69 1.85 -0.71
CA GLY A 198 -9.92 0.69 -0.30
C GLY A 198 -10.76 -0.57 -0.33
N ALA A 199 -10.17 -1.67 0.09
CA ALA A 199 -10.87 -2.92 0.30
C ALA A 199 -10.30 -3.68 1.50
N VAL A 200 -11.11 -4.50 2.12
CA VAL A 200 -10.70 -5.54 3.07
C VAL A 200 -10.94 -6.89 2.41
N ILE A 201 -9.90 -7.70 2.32
CA ILE A 201 -9.97 -9.11 1.91
C ILE A 201 -9.89 -9.94 3.17
N CYS A 202 -10.69 -10.99 3.28
CA CYS A 202 -10.68 -11.88 4.44
C CYS A 202 -10.85 -13.34 4.01
N ARG A 203 -10.60 -14.28 4.93
CA ARG A 203 -10.50 -15.70 4.63
C ARG A 203 -11.83 -16.44 4.56
N ASP A 204 -12.90 -15.91 5.21
CA ASP A 204 -14.17 -16.62 5.32
C ASP A 204 -15.39 -15.70 5.27
N ALA A 205 -16.54 -16.31 4.99
CA ALA A 205 -17.82 -15.62 4.81
C ALA A 205 -18.33 -14.97 6.11
N ALA A 206 -18.05 -15.55 7.28
CA ALA A 206 -18.51 -14.99 8.56
C ALA A 206 -17.80 -13.67 8.86
N LEU A 207 -16.48 -13.62 8.59
CA LEU A 207 -15.71 -12.41 8.74
C LEU A 207 -16.10 -11.36 7.68
N GLU A 208 -16.39 -11.79 6.44
CA GLU A 208 -16.90 -10.87 5.39
C GLU A 208 -18.22 -10.23 5.82
N GLU A 209 -19.15 -11.01 6.36
CA GLU A 209 -20.44 -10.49 6.82
C GLU A 209 -20.27 -9.52 8.00
N LYS A 210 -19.40 -9.85 8.95
CA LYS A 210 -19.05 -8.96 10.05
C LYS A 210 -18.50 -7.63 9.55
N LEU A 211 -17.56 -7.66 8.60
CA LEU A 211 -16.99 -6.48 7.95
C LEU A 211 -18.05 -5.67 7.19
N ARG A 212 -18.99 -6.33 6.50
CA ARG A 212 -20.10 -5.69 5.79
C ARG A 212 -20.97 -4.87 6.74
N LEU A 213 -21.31 -5.43 7.90
CA LEU A 213 -22.09 -4.73 8.92
C LEU A 213 -21.27 -3.59 9.55
N MET A 214 -20.04 -3.86 9.95
CA MET A 214 -19.20 -2.88 10.64
C MET A 214 -18.87 -1.66 9.77
N LYS A 215 -18.64 -1.82 8.44
CA LYS A 215 -18.45 -0.67 7.54
C LYS A 215 -19.70 0.21 7.38
N ALA A 216 -20.85 -0.29 7.81
CA ALA A 216 -22.15 0.38 7.77
C ALA A 216 -22.70 0.69 9.18
N ASN A 217 -21.83 1.11 10.09
CA ASN A 217 -22.13 1.43 11.51
C ASN A 217 -22.57 0.22 12.37
N GLY A 218 -22.34 -0.99 11.93
CA GLY A 218 -22.70 -2.22 12.67
C GLY A 218 -24.20 -2.55 12.63
N ILE A 219 -24.97 -1.92 11.75
CA ILE A 219 -26.43 -2.03 11.69
C ILE A 219 -26.83 -3.28 10.90
N ASP A 220 -27.71 -4.10 11.51
CA ASP A 220 -28.38 -5.23 10.88
C ASP A 220 -29.89 -5.17 11.18
N GLY A 221 -30.69 -4.69 10.21
CA GLY A 221 -32.10 -4.41 10.43
C GLY A 221 -32.33 -3.46 11.60
N ASP A 222 -33.03 -3.94 12.64
CA ASP A 222 -33.33 -3.17 13.85
C ASP A 222 -32.32 -3.43 14.98
N THR A 223 -31.20 -4.12 14.71
CA THR A 223 -30.17 -4.46 15.69
C THR A 223 -28.82 -3.85 15.36
N ILE A 224 -27.93 -3.76 16.36
CA ILE A 224 -26.56 -3.28 16.21
C ILE A 224 -25.63 -4.32 16.86
N PRO A 225 -25.37 -5.46 16.16
CA PRO A 225 -24.57 -6.54 16.74
C PRO A 225 -23.07 -6.19 16.90
N TYR A 226 -22.58 -5.20 16.18
CA TYR A 226 -21.18 -4.81 16.21
C TYR A 226 -20.99 -3.31 16.34
N ALA A 227 -19.94 -2.89 17.04
CA ALA A 227 -19.46 -1.52 16.97
C ALA A 227 -18.83 -1.27 15.58
N GLY A 228 -19.40 -0.35 14.80
CA GLY A 228 -18.93 -0.03 13.47
C GLY A 228 -18.88 1.47 13.24
N PHE A 229 -18.45 1.87 12.02
CA PHE A 229 -18.44 3.26 11.61
C PHE A 229 -18.73 3.38 10.10
N ASN A 230 -19.00 4.59 9.64
CA ASN A 230 -19.26 4.81 8.21
C ASN A 230 -17.96 4.73 7.40
N ALA A 231 -17.70 3.56 6.83
CA ALA A 231 -16.56 3.27 5.97
C ALA A 231 -16.98 2.80 4.57
N LYS A 232 -18.22 3.05 4.16
CA LYS A 232 -18.73 2.59 2.86
C LYS A 232 -18.09 3.32 1.70
N MET A 233 -17.82 2.63 0.61
CA MET A 233 -17.49 3.25 -0.67
C MET A 233 -18.75 3.83 -1.30
N SER A 234 -18.64 4.98 -1.97
CA SER A 234 -19.75 5.56 -2.73
C SER A 234 -19.76 5.08 -4.19
N GLU A 235 -20.92 5.16 -4.84
CA GLU A 235 -21.08 4.78 -6.24
C GLU A 235 -20.16 5.57 -7.19
N PRO A 236 -19.99 6.91 -7.07
CA PRO A 236 -19.04 7.63 -7.92
C PRO A 236 -17.57 7.17 -7.75
N HIS A 237 -17.17 6.79 -6.54
CA HIS A 237 -15.84 6.24 -6.32
C HIS A 237 -15.69 4.84 -6.95
N ALA A 238 -16.68 3.98 -6.79
CA ALA A 238 -16.70 2.66 -7.42
C ALA A 238 -16.70 2.78 -8.95
N ALA A 239 -17.48 3.70 -9.51
CA ALA A 239 -17.53 4.00 -10.94
C ALA A 239 -16.16 4.41 -11.50
N MET A 240 -15.38 5.23 -10.75
CA MET A 240 -14.00 5.57 -11.14
C MET A 240 -13.13 4.31 -11.21
N GLY A 241 -13.23 3.44 -10.22
CA GLY A 241 -12.51 2.15 -10.23
C GLY A 241 -12.88 1.28 -11.42
N LEU A 242 -14.18 1.15 -11.72
CA LEU A 242 -14.68 0.41 -12.89
C LEU A 242 -14.17 0.99 -14.21
N ALA A 243 -14.09 2.32 -14.30
CA ALA A 243 -13.59 2.99 -15.49
C ALA A 243 -12.06 2.80 -15.69
N ILE A 244 -11.29 2.64 -14.60
CA ILE A 244 -9.82 2.44 -14.64
C ILE A 244 -9.43 0.98 -14.80
N LEU A 245 -10.16 0.05 -14.19
CA LEU A 245 -9.78 -1.37 -14.08
C LEU A 245 -9.40 -2.03 -15.42
N PRO A 246 -10.08 -1.76 -16.55
CA PRO A 246 -9.70 -2.32 -17.85
C PRO A 246 -8.30 -1.91 -18.34
N ASP A 247 -7.77 -0.79 -17.86
CA ASP A 247 -6.46 -0.26 -18.25
C ASP A 247 -5.32 -0.72 -17.33
N LEU A 248 -5.62 -1.39 -16.20
CA LEU A 248 -4.65 -1.66 -15.14
C LEU A 248 -3.41 -2.41 -15.63
N ASP A 249 -3.56 -3.45 -16.45
CA ASP A 249 -2.42 -4.24 -16.94
C ASP A 249 -1.54 -3.41 -17.89
N ARG A 250 -2.15 -2.58 -18.73
CA ARG A 250 -1.42 -1.62 -19.58
C ARG A 250 -0.65 -0.61 -18.74
N LEU A 251 -1.26 -0.08 -17.66
CA LEU A 251 -0.62 0.87 -16.76
C LEU A 251 0.59 0.25 -16.02
N ILE A 252 0.48 -1.00 -15.62
CA ILE A 252 1.59 -1.76 -15.01
C ILE A 252 2.71 -1.97 -16.04
N ALA A 253 2.37 -2.38 -17.27
CA ALA A 253 3.36 -2.56 -18.35
C ALA A 253 4.09 -1.26 -18.69
N GLU A 254 3.40 -0.12 -18.71
CA GLU A 254 4.02 1.20 -18.92
C GLU A 254 4.97 1.61 -17.78
N ARG A 255 4.62 1.30 -16.52
CA ARG A 255 5.49 1.52 -15.36
C ARG A 255 6.73 0.61 -15.41
N ARG A 256 6.54 -0.66 -15.80
CA ARG A 256 7.63 -1.60 -16.01
C ARG A 256 8.66 -1.06 -17.01
N ARG A 257 8.24 -0.62 -18.19
CA ARG A 257 9.13 -0.05 -19.21
C ARG A 257 9.96 1.13 -18.68
N ARG A 258 9.36 1.98 -17.85
CA ARG A 258 10.05 3.11 -17.23
C ARG A 258 11.05 2.66 -16.17
N THR A 259 10.68 1.67 -15.38
CA THR A 259 11.61 1.08 -14.42
C THR A 259 12.82 0.45 -15.12
N GLU A 260 12.61 -0.23 -16.25
CA GLU A 260 13.67 -0.82 -17.05
C GLU A 260 14.65 0.26 -17.57
N ILE A 261 14.17 1.45 -17.93
CA ILE A 261 15.03 2.59 -18.27
C ILE A 261 15.83 3.06 -17.05
N PHE A 262 15.19 3.26 -15.89
CA PHE A 262 15.91 3.62 -14.66
C PHE A 262 17.00 2.61 -14.31
N VAL A 263 16.70 1.33 -14.40
CA VAL A 263 17.65 0.25 -14.12
C VAL A 263 18.86 0.31 -15.09
N ALA A 264 18.61 0.48 -16.38
CA ALA A 264 19.67 0.58 -17.38
C ALA A 264 20.55 1.83 -17.16
N GLU A 265 19.94 2.98 -16.88
CA GLU A 265 20.65 4.24 -16.66
C GLU A 265 21.44 4.29 -15.34
N LEU A 266 21.01 3.57 -14.31
CA LEU A 266 21.64 3.58 -12.99
C LEU A 266 22.48 2.32 -12.72
N LEU A 267 22.72 1.47 -13.71
CA LEU A 267 23.40 0.18 -13.53
C LEU A 267 24.79 0.34 -12.88
N ASP A 268 25.56 1.36 -13.32
CA ASP A 268 26.91 1.64 -12.83
C ASP A 268 26.94 2.74 -11.75
N ALA A 269 25.78 3.21 -11.30
CA ALA A 269 25.71 4.21 -10.23
C ALA A 269 25.90 3.54 -8.86
N PRO A 270 26.48 4.24 -7.85
CA PRO A 270 26.67 3.70 -6.50
C PRO A 270 25.36 3.66 -5.70
N VAL A 271 24.33 3.05 -6.27
CA VAL A 271 23.00 2.92 -5.68
C VAL A 271 22.50 1.48 -5.80
N ARG A 272 21.62 1.08 -4.88
CA ARG A 272 20.91 -0.19 -4.97
C ARG A 272 19.45 0.07 -5.38
N MET A 273 18.95 -0.70 -6.32
CA MET A 273 17.56 -0.66 -6.74
C MET A 273 16.91 -2.01 -6.52
N PRO A 274 15.85 -2.13 -5.71
CA PRO A 274 15.12 -3.40 -5.54
C PRO A 274 14.63 -4.00 -6.86
N ALA A 275 14.33 -3.15 -7.85
CA ALA A 275 13.95 -3.59 -9.21
C ALA A 275 14.99 -4.48 -9.89
N CYS A 276 16.30 -4.31 -9.59
CA CYS A 276 17.38 -5.16 -10.12
C CYS A 276 17.44 -6.54 -9.44
N GLU A 277 16.84 -6.69 -8.28
CA GLU A 277 16.91 -7.89 -7.43
C GLU A 277 15.65 -8.76 -7.56
N ILE A 278 14.67 -8.31 -8.36
CA ILE A 278 13.41 -9.00 -8.58
C ILE A 278 13.65 -10.31 -9.31
N GLY A 279 13.36 -11.41 -8.61
CA GLY A 279 13.44 -12.75 -9.20
C GLY A 279 12.19 -13.11 -10.01
N PRO A 280 12.25 -14.21 -10.79
CA PRO A 280 11.19 -14.62 -11.70
C PRO A 280 9.88 -15.03 -11.00
N LYS A 281 9.88 -15.15 -9.68
CA LYS A 281 8.68 -15.49 -8.89
C LYS A 281 7.77 -14.29 -8.62
N LEU A 282 8.23 -13.08 -8.89
CA LEU A 282 7.49 -11.85 -8.67
C LEU A 282 7.05 -11.23 -10.00
N GLU A 283 5.76 -11.05 -10.15
CA GLU A 283 5.16 -10.12 -11.11
C GLU A 283 4.85 -8.82 -10.35
N TRP A 284 5.71 -7.82 -10.51
CA TRP A 284 5.61 -6.57 -9.76
C TRP A 284 4.71 -5.55 -10.45
N ASN A 285 4.01 -4.73 -9.67
CA ASN A 285 3.15 -3.66 -10.19
C ASN A 285 3.88 -2.34 -10.48
N TYR A 286 5.15 -2.24 -10.12
CA TYR A 286 5.99 -1.05 -10.32
C TYR A 286 5.33 0.23 -9.75
N ALA A 287 4.66 0.12 -8.61
CA ALA A 287 3.93 1.23 -8.00
C ALA A 287 4.84 2.40 -7.63
N TYR A 288 6.05 2.09 -7.20
CA TYR A 288 7.07 3.03 -6.77
C TYR A 288 8.43 2.68 -7.39
N ASN A 289 9.36 3.63 -7.36
CA ASN A 289 10.72 3.42 -7.82
C ASN A 289 11.72 3.80 -6.70
N PRO A 290 11.87 2.94 -5.67
CA PRO A 290 12.81 3.18 -4.58
C PRO A 290 14.25 3.01 -5.06
N VAL A 291 15.11 3.96 -4.69
CA VAL A 291 16.56 3.94 -4.89
C VAL A 291 17.21 4.10 -3.52
N ILE A 292 18.16 3.22 -3.21
CA ILE A 292 18.85 3.17 -1.92
C ILE A 292 20.27 3.68 -2.12
N PHE A 293 20.64 4.71 -1.36
CA PHE A 293 21.95 5.36 -1.40
C PHE A 293 22.89 4.77 -0.34
N ALA A 294 24.17 5.09 -0.43
CA ALA A 294 25.18 4.65 0.52
C ALA A 294 24.89 5.13 1.94
N ASP A 295 24.38 6.37 2.08
CA ASP A 295 24.05 7.01 3.35
C ASP A 295 22.95 8.07 3.18
N GLY A 296 22.39 8.53 4.32
CA GLY A 296 21.32 9.53 4.35
C GLY A 296 21.75 10.91 3.84
N SER A 297 23.02 11.28 3.98
CA SER A 297 23.54 12.55 3.50
C SER A 297 23.58 12.60 1.98
N THR A 298 23.94 11.50 1.36
CA THR A 298 23.89 11.30 -0.09
C THR A 298 22.45 11.34 -0.62
N ALA A 299 21.53 10.63 0.05
CA ALA A 299 20.10 10.68 -0.31
C ALA A 299 19.55 12.12 -0.24
N MET A 300 19.96 12.91 0.75
CA MET A 300 19.57 14.32 0.88
C MET A 300 20.13 15.18 -0.25
N ARG A 301 21.45 15.05 -0.56
CA ARG A 301 22.06 15.81 -1.67
C ARG A 301 21.34 15.56 -3.00
N VAL A 302 21.06 14.29 -3.29
CA VAL A 302 20.30 13.89 -4.48
C VAL A 302 18.88 14.46 -4.45
N GLN A 303 18.19 14.36 -3.34
CA GLN A 303 16.84 14.92 -3.18
C GLN A 303 16.80 16.42 -3.46
N ASP A 304 17.76 17.18 -2.91
CA ASP A 304 17.86 18.62 -3.13
C ASP A 304 18.22 18.96 -4.58
N ALA A 305 19.08 18.17 -5.24
CA ALA A 305 19.44 18.36 -6.63
C ALA A 305 18.26 18.10 -7.57
N LEU A 306 17.50 17.03 -7.35
CA LEU A 306 16.26 16.73 -8.04
C LEU A 306 15.22 17.84 -7.87
N ALA A 307 15.05 18.33 -6.64
CA ALA A 307 14.10 19.40 -6.34
C ALA A 307 14.44 20.71 -7.09
N ARG A 308 15.74 21.09 -7.16
CA ARG A 308 16.20 22.25 -7.95
C ARG A 308 15.91 22.11 -9.44
N ALA A 309 15.92 20.87 -9.96
CA ALA A 309 15.59 20.57 -11.35
C ALA A 309 14.07 20.40 -11.61
N GLY A 310 13.24 20.56 -10.58
CA GLY A 310 11.78 20.45 -10.66
C GLY A 310 11.23 19.02 -10.61
N PHE A 311 12.03 18.05 -10.15
CA PHE A 311 11.62 16.68 -9.94
C PHE A 311 11.26 16.45 -8.48
N GLU A 312 9.97 16.13 -8.17
CA GLU A 312 9.57 15.74 -6.84
C GLU A 312 10.08 14.32 -6.54
N SER A 313 10.67 14.13 -5.38
CA SER A 313 11.02 12.80 -4.86
C SER A 313 10.59 12.70 -3.41
N ARG A 314 10.33 11.48 -2.91
CA ARG A 314 9.84 11.27 -1.56
C ARG A 314 10.59 10.15 -0.86
N ARG A 315 10.79 10.35 0.43
CA ARG A 315 11.30 9.31 1.32
C ARG A 315 10.13 8.53 1.89
N TYR A 316 9.87 7.38 1.33
CA TYR A 316 8.92 6.41 1.86
C TYR A 316 9.73 5.29 2.54
N PHE A 317 9.76 5.18 3.87
CA PHE A 317 8.96 5.96 4.80
C PHE A 317 9.88 6.65 5.81
N ARG A 318 9.85 7.98 5.85
CA ARG A 318 10.60 8.78 6.81
C ARG A 318 9.65 9.77 7.51
N PRO A 319 9.74 9.90 8.87
CA PRO A 319 10.57 9.09 9.76
C PRO A 319 10.07 7.64 9.81
N ALA A 320 10.99 6.69 10.12
CA ALA A 320 10.55 5.41 10.64
C ALA A 320 9.87 5.65 11.99
N PHE A 321 8.73 4.97 12.22
CA PHE A 321 7.98 5.15 13.46
C PHE A 321 8.57 4.29 14.57
N SER A 322 9.76 4.62 15.06
CA SER A 322 10.27 4.09 16.31
C SER A 322 9.93 5.06 17.43
N GLU A 323 9.27 4.60 18.49
CA GLU A 323 9.17 5.39 19.72
C GLU A 323 10.53 5.33 20.42
N ALA A 324 11.07 6.49 20.77
CA ALA A 324 12.26 6.55 21.62
C ALA A 324 11.98 5.77 22.92
N GLY A 325 12.65 4.63 23.09
CA GLY A 325 12.46 3.75 24.25
C GLY A 325 11.73 2.44 23.96
N SER A 326 11.47 2.06 22.70
CA SER A 326 11.07 0.68 22.40
C SER A 326 12.21 -0.27 22.79
N ASP A 327 11.92 -1.31 23.59
CA ASP A 327 12.91 -2.30 24.07
C ASP A 327 13.57 -3.08 22.91
N HIS A 328 13.02 -2.96 21.71
CA HIS A 328 13.52 -3.56 20.46
C HIS A 328 13.79 -2.44 19.45
N GLY A 329 15.06 -2.00 19.36
CA GLY A 329 15.49 -1.09 18.28
C GLY A 329 15.23 -1.74 16.91
N CYS A 330 14.89 -0.91 15.92
CA CYS A 330 14.68 -1.33 14.53
C CYS A 330 15.76 -0.71 13.62
N PRO A 331 17.05 -1.06 13.80
CA PRO A 331 18.15 -0.39 13.13
C PRO A 331 18.11 -0.51 11.61
N VAL A 332 17.61 -1.61 11.06
CA VAL A 332 17.49 -1.79 9.61
C VAL A 332 16.44 -0.84 9.03
N ALA A 333 15.26 -0.77 9.67
CA ALA A 333 14.20 0.14 9.25
C ALA A 333 14.60 1.61 9.35
N GLU A 334 15.30 1.98 10.43
CA GLU A 334 15.78 3.34 10.67
C GLU A 334 16.86 3.74 9.64
N ASP A 335 17.84 2.87 9.38
CA ASP A 335 18.88 3.10 8.37
C ASP A 335 18.28 3.24 6.97
N LEU A 336 17.40 2.33 6.56
CA LEU A 336 16.74 2.40 5.25
C LEU A 336 15.87 3.64 5.10
N ALA A 337 15.15 4.07 6.14
CA ALA A 337 14.35 5.30 6.11
C ALA A 337 15.19 6.55 5.80
N GLU A 338 16.46 6.57 6.21
CA GLU A 338 17.38 7.67 5.92
C GLU A 338 17.97 7.57 4.49
N ARG A 339 18.13 6.39 3.93
CA ARG A 339 18.85 6.15 2.67
C ARG A 339 17.96 5.96 1.45
N VAL A 340 16.67 5.65 1.61
CA VAL A 340 15.76 5.43 0.49
C VAL A 340 15.17 6.73 -0.02
N LEU A 341 15.14 6.88 -1.35
CA LEU A 341 14.44 7.93 -2.05
C LEU A 341 13.63 7.35 -3.21
N CYS A 342 12.31 7.54 -3.20
CA CYS A 342 11.46 7.17 -4.32
C CYS A 342 11.51 8.25 -5.39
N LEU A 343 11.99 7.87 -6.57
CA LEU A 343 12.00 8.73 -7.77
C LEU A 343 10.62 8.74 -8.43
N PRO A 344 10.28 9.79 -9.20
CA PRO A 344 9.02 9.88 -9.92
C PRO A 344 8.72 8.63 -10.74
N MET A 345 7.53 8.05 -10.51
CA MET A 345 7.05 6.89 -11.22
C MET A 345 5.57 7.04 -11.56
N SER A 346 5.30 7.24 -12.84
CA SER A 346 3.95 7.22 -13.40
C SER A 346 4.02 6.88 -14.89
N PRO A 347 2.92 6.48 -15.54
CA PRO A 347 2.87 6.27 -16.98
C PRO A 347 3.16 7.53 -17.82
N PHE A 348 3.24 8.70 -17.20
CA PHE A 348 3.42 10.00 -17.86
C PHE A 348 4.85 10.53 -17.78
N VAL A 349 5.76 9.85 -17.07
CA VAL A 349 7.18 10.26 -17.01
C VAL A 349 7.85 9.90 -18.34
N GLU A 350 8.37 10.90 -19.03
CA GLU A 350 9.00 10.71 -20.32
C GLU A 350 10.43 10.15 -20.19
N PRO A 351 10.91 9.33 -21.16
CA PRO A 351 12.27 8.78 -21.14
C PRO A 351 13.37 9.84 -20.97
N ALA A 352 13.23 11.00 -21.60
CA ALA A 352 14.18 12.13 -21.46
C ALA A 352 14.21 12.68 -20.02
N GLN A 353 13.08 12.67 -19.32
CA GLN A 353 13.01 13.08 -17.92
C GLN A 353 13.67 12.03 -17.01
N ILE A 354 13.52 10.74 -17.33
CA ILE A 354 14.22 9.65 -16.63
C ILE A 354 15.72 9.81 -16.78
N ALA A 355 16.24 10.00 -18.01
CA ALA A 355 17.66 10.20 -18.26
C ALA A 355 18.22 11.41 -17.48
N GLN A 356 17.47 12.53 -17.43
CA GLN A 356 17.85 13.71 -16.65
C GLN A 356 17.90 13.43 -15.15
N MET A 357 16.92 12.70 -14.59
CA MET A 357 16.93 12.31 -13.18
C MET A 357 18.11 11.39 -12.87
N CYS A 358 18.39 10.41 -13.72
CA CYS A 358 19.51 9.49 -13.56
C CYS A 358 20.87 10.21 -13.63
N GLU A 359 21.01 11.19 -14.51
CA GLU A 359 22.23 12.02 -14.55
C GLU A 359 22.44 12.79 -13.25
N ILE A 360 21.37 13.39 -12.70
CA ILE A 360 21.43 14.07 -11.38
C ILE A 360 21.83 13.08 -10.28
N VAL A 361 21.30 11.87 -10.31
CA VAL A 361 21.67 10.81 -9.34
C VAL A 361 23.16 10.49 -9.46
N ARG A 362 23.68 10.21 -10.67
CA ARG A 362 25.11 9.90 -10.89
C ARG A 362 26.04 11.01 -10.44
N GLN A 363 25.67 12.27 -10.63
CA GLN A 363 26.50 13.43 -10.26
C GLN A 363 26.45 13.76 -8.76
N SER A 364 25.42 13.34 -8.05
CA SER A 364 25.17 13.73 -6.66
C SER A 364 25.32 12.56 -5.67
N ALA A 365 25.29 11.32 -6.13
CA ALA A 365 25.54 10.12 -5.34
C ALA A 365 27.06 9.84 -5.28
#